data_ebf570d8a9b004eb04d608bb5576dc71
#
_entry.id   ebf570d8a9b004eb04d608bb5576dc71
#
_cell.length_a   1.000
_cell.length_b   1.000
_cell.length_c   1.000
_cell.angle_alpha   90.00
_cell.angle_beta   90.00
_cell.angle_gamma   90.00
#
_symmetry.space_group_name_H-M   'P 1'
#
loop_
_entity.id
_entity.type
_entity.pdbx_description
1 polymer ?
#
loop_
_entity_poly.entity_id
_entity_poly.type
_entity_poly.pdbx_seq_one_letter_code
_entity_poly.pdbx_strand_id
1 'polypeptide(L)'
;MVVLDLDYSIHEYDVVIIGAGGAGLRAAIEASSSGATVAMISKSMLGKAHTVMAEGGAAAALANKDERDSWETHFRDTMKGGKYLNDWRMARIHAQQAPDLSLIHISEPTRR
;
A
#
# COMPACT_ATOMS: atom_id res chain seq x y z
N MET A 1 -35.22 -27.19 -10.48
CA MET A 1 -33.84 -26.71 -10.27
C MET A 1 -33.35 -26.24 -11.65
N VAL A 2 -33.31 -24.92 -11.86
CA VAL A 2 -32.80 -24.34 -13.11
C VAL A 2 -31.30 -24.44 -13.03
N VAL A 3 -30.69 -25.36 -13.79
CA VAL A 3 -29.24 -25.36 -14.01
C VAL A 3 -28.98 -24.25 -15.03
N LEU A 4 -28.47 -23.12 -14.56
CA LEU A 4 -27.94 -22.10 -15.45
C LEU A 4 -26.65 -22.67 -16.05
N ASP A 5 -26.71 -23.00 -17.33
CA ASP A 5 -25.55 -23.35 -18.15
C ASP A 5 -24.78 -22.03 -18.36
N LEU A 6 -23.90 -21.71 -17.39
CA LEU A 6 -23.07 -20.52 -17.44
C LEU A 6 -21.81 -20.91 -18.22
N ASP A 7 -21.67 -20.35 -19.40
CA ASP A 7 -20.43 -20.41 -20.17
C ASP A 7 -19.38 -19.57 -19.37
N TYR A 8 -18.41 -20.24 -18.76
CA TYR A 8 -17.37 -19.60 -17.97
C TYR A 8 -15.98 -20.08 -18.37
N SER A 9 -15.03 -19.18 -18.31
CA SER A 9 -13.61 -19.47 -18.54
C SER A 9 -12.91 -19.72 -17.20
N ILE A 10 -12.09 -20.76 -17.15
CA ILE A 10 -11.23 -21.04 -15.96
C ILE A 10 -9.83 -20.53 -16.28
N HIS A 11 -9.29 -19.77 -15.35
CA HIS A 11 -7.92 -19.26 -15.39
C HIS A 11 -7.21 -19.64 -14.09
N GLU A 12 -5.98 -20.12 -14.18
CA GLU A 12 -5.19 -20.55 -13.04
C GLU A 12 -4.02 -19.59 -12.82
N TYR A 13 -3.82 -19.18 -11.58
CA TYR A 13 -2.73 -18.31 -11.14
C TYR A 13 -2.25 -18.75 -9.75
N ASP A 14 -0.96 -18.54 -9.45
CA ASP A 14 -0.41 -18.82 -8.14
C ASP A 14 -0.99 -17.90 -7.06
N VAL A 15 -1.26 -16.63 -7.44
CA VAL A 15 -1.79 -15.61 -6.51
C VAL A 15 -2.91 -14.83 -7.20
N VAL A 16 -4.04 -14.73 -6.52
CA VAL A 16 -5.16 -13.88 -6.94
C VAL A 16 -5.34 -12.74 -5.94
N ILE A 17 -5.26 -11.50 -6.42
CA ILE A 17 -5.39 -10.29 -5.61
C ILE A 17 -6.70 -9.59 -5.92
N ILE A 18 -7.52 -9.38 -4.90
CA ILE A 18 -8.80 -8.68 -5.03
C ILE A 18 -8.61 -7.23 -4.59
N GLY A 19 -8.63 -6.33 -5.55
CA GLY A 19 -8.47 -4.89 -5.34
C GLY A 19 -7.17 -4.34 -5.90
N ALA A 20 -7.26 -3.30 -6.73
CA ALA A 20 -6.15 -2.64 -7.42
C ALA A 20 -5.80 -1.26 -6.80
N GLY A 21 -5.92 -1.13 -5.49
CA GLY A 21 -5.39 0.01 -4.72
C GLY A 21 -3.90 -0.16 -4.42
N GLY A 22 -3.31 0.78 -3.67
CA GLY A 22 -1.89 0.77 -3.35
C GLY A 22 -1.41 -0.54 -2.70
N ALA A 23 -2.18 -1.08 -1.77
CA ALA A 23 -1.86 -2.35 -1.12
C ALA A 23 -1.87 -3.54 -2.10
N GLY A 24 -2.91 -3.61 -2.96
CA GLY A 24 -3.02 -4.68 -3.95
C GLY A 24 -1.91 -4.61 -5.00
N LEU A 25 -1.59 -3.41 -5.48
CA LEU A 25 -0.49 -3.19 -6.42
C LEU A 25 0.87 -3.58 -5.81
N ARG A 26 1.11 -3.21 -4.55
CA ARG A 26 2.35 -3.59 -3.86
C ARG A 26 2.46 -5.09 -3.66
N ALA A 27 1.36 -5.76 -3.30
CA ALA A 27 1.30 -7.21 -3.18
C ALA A 27 1.55 -7.91 -4.53
N ALA A 28 0.97 -7.38 -5.63
CA ALA A 28 1.18 -7.91 -6.97
C ALA A 28 2.65 -7.82 -7.40
N ILE A 29 3.29 -6.68 -7.16
CA ILE A 29 4.70 -6.46 -7.47
C ILE A 29 5.56 -7.46 -6.70
N GLU A 30 5.32 -7.63 -5.40
CA GLU A 30 6.12 -8.55 -4.57
C GLU A 30 5.95 -10.01 -5.00
N ALA A 31 4.71 -10.45 -5.22
CA ALA A 31 4.43 -11.81 -5.68
C ALA A 31 5.06 -12.08 -7.05
N SER A 32 4.90 -11.16 -8.01
CA SER A 32 5.50 -11.28 -9.33
C SER A 32 7.03 -11.27 -9.30
N SER A 33 7.64 -10.44 -8.45
CA SER A 33 9.10 -10.41 -8.26
C SER A 33 9.64 -11.70 -7.66
N SER A 34 8.80 -12.42 -6.91
CA SER A 34 9.11 -13.75 -6.37
C SER A 34 8.90 -14.89 -7.37
N GLY A 35 8.53 -14.58 -8.61
CA GLY A 35 8.34 -15.55 -9.69
C GLY A 35 6.94 -16.16 -9.78
N ALA A 36 5.98 -15.69 -8.97
CA ALA A 36 4.61 -16.18 -9.02
C ALA A 36 3.83 -15.56 -10.20
N THR A 37 2.93 -16.34 -10.79
CA THR A 37 1.91 -15.83 -11.71
C THR A 37 0.80 -15.15 -10.93
N VAL A 38 0.44 -13.92 -11.32
CA VAL A 38 -0.48 -13.09 -10.53
C VAL A 38 -1.66 -12.64 -11.36
N ALA A 39 -2.86 -12.86 -10.84
CA ALA A 39 -4.06 -12.20 -11.32
C ALA A 39 -4.52 -11.11 -10.37
N MET A 40 -4.93 -9.98 -10.91
CA MET A 40 -5.52 -8.90 -10.14
C MET A 40 -6.97 -8.66 -10.60
N ILE A 41 -7.90 -8.76 -9.64
CA ILE A 41 -9.32 -8.51 -9.88
C ILE A 41 -9.66 -7.11 -9.37
N SER A 42 -10.19 -6.27 -10.23
CA SER A 42 -10.58 -4.91 -9.91
C SER A 42 -12.04 -4.64 -10.25
N LYS A 43 -12.73 -3.89 -9.41
CA LYS A 43 -14.09 -3.41 -9.65
C LYS A 43 -14.17 -2.46 -10.84
N SER A 44 -13.10 -1.72 -11.11
CA SER A 44 -13.01 -0.71 -12.16
C SER A 44 -11.65 -0.84 -12.88
N MET A 45 -11.39 0.03 -13.84
CA MET A 45 -10.12 0.05 -14.55
C MET A 45 -8.94 0.25 -13.57
N LEU A 46 -7.80 -0.33 -13.93
CA LEU A 46 -6.55 -0.11 -13.21
C LEU A 46 -6.24 1.40 -13.09
N GLY A 47 -5.77 1.84 -11.94
CA GLY A 47 -5.51 3.26 -11.69
C GLY A 47 -6.75 4.09 -11.32
N LYS A 48 -7.91 3.48 -11.04
CA LYS A 48 -9.13 4.16 -10.59
C LYS A 48 -9.46 3.92 -9.11
N ALA A 49 -8.53 3.34 -8.35
CA ALA A 49 -8.68 3.19 -6.90
C ALA A 49 -8.43 4.51 -6.14
N HIS A 50 -8.90 4.60 -4.90
CA HIS A 50 -8.75 5.81 -4.08
C HIS A 50 -7.29 6.25 -3.89
N THR A 51 -6.34 5.31 -3.89
CA THR A 51 -4.91 5.62 -3.73
C THR A 51 -4.40 6.60 -4.82
N VAL A 52 -4.88 6.47 -6.06
CA VAL A 52 -4.47 7.36 -7.16
C VAL A 52 -5.08 8.77 -7.03
N MET A 53 -6.15 8.91 -6.25
CA MET A 53 -6.81 10.20 -6.00
C MET A 53 -6.25 10.91 -4.76
N ALA A 54 -5.30 10.31 -4.06
CA ALA A 54 -4.64 10.93 -2.92
C ALA A 54 -3.71 12.05 -3.40
N GLU A 55 -4.00 13.29 -3.03
CA GLU A 55 -3.21 14.48 -3.38
C GLU A 55 -2.33 14.96 -2.22
N GLY A 56 -2.57 14.45 -1.02
CA GLY A 56 -1.79 14.76 0.17
C GLY A 56 -0.47 14.01 0.23
N GLY A 57 0.53 14.61 0.88
CA GLY A 57 1.79 13.94 1.19
C GLY A 57 1.66 12.95 2.34
N ALA A 58 2.61 12.05 2.47
CA ALA A 58 2.80 11.22 3.65
C ALA A 58 3.85 11.86 4.57
N ALA A 59 3.54 11.93 5.88
CA ALA A 59 4.51 12.40 6.85
C ALA A 59 5.58 11.32 7.10
N ALA A 60 6.84 11.74 7.18
CA ALA A 60 7.96 10.88 7.52
C ALA A 60 8.94 11.64 8.43
N ALA A 61 9.40 11.00 9.49
CA ALA A 61 10.35 11.56 10.44
C ALA A 61 11.78 11.40 9.90
N LEU A 62 12.31 12.43 9.24
CA LEU A 62 13.63 12.43 8.62
C LEU A 62 14.70 13.17 9.44
N ALA A 63 14.33 13.78 10.56
CA ALA A 63 15.21 14.60 11.42
C ALA A 63 15.98 15.70 10.66
N ASN A 64 15.51 16.12 9.49
CA ASN A 64 16.21 17.05 8.61
C ASN A 64 16.05 18.53 8.98
N LYS A 65 15.08 18.85 9.84
CA LYS A 65 14.82 20.20 10.34
C LYS A 65 14.95 20.31 11.86
N ASP A 66 14.59 19.25 12.57
CA ASP A 66 14.65 19.17 14.03
C ASP A 66 15.24 17.81 14.41
N GLU A 67 16.42 17.82 15.03
CA GLU A 67 17.11 16.59 15.45
C GLU A 67 16.33 15.75 16.46
N ARG A 68 15.31 16.34 17.10
CA ARG A 68 14.40 15.64 18.02
C ARG A 68 13.30 14.88 17.29
N ASP A 69 13.15 15.08 15.98
CA ASP A 69 12.20 14.36 15.17
C ASP A 69 12.67 12.91 14.99
N SER A 70 11.79 11.97 15.31
CA SER A 70 12.08 10.55 15.25
C SER A 70 10.82 9.75 14.93
N TRP A 71 10.98 8.51 14.49
CA TRP A 71 9.84 7.66 14.25
C TRP A 71 9.00 7.42 15.52
N GLU A 72 9.62 7.44 16.72
CA GLU A 72 8.90 7.32 17.99
C GLU A 72 8.03 8.55 18.27
N THR A 73 8.52 9.74 17.95
CA THR A 73 7.75 10.97 18.03
C THR A 73 6.58 10.92 17.03
N HIS A 74 6.84 10.54 15.79
CA HIS A 74 5.82 10.37 14.76
C HIS A 74 4.76 9.33 15.18
N PHE A 75 5.18 8.19 15.70
CA PHE A 75 4.29 7.16 16.22
C PHE A 75 3.40 7.69 17.36
N ARG A 76 4.01 8.33 18.37
CA ARG A 76 3.29 8.92 19.50
C ARG A 76 2.24 9.93 19.03
N ASP A 77 2.60 10.79 18.10
CA ASP A 77 1.70 11.84 17.59
C ASP A 77 0.58 11.25 16.72
N THR A 78 0.87 10.20 15.96
CA THR A 78 -0.13 9.42 15.23
C THR A 78 -1.15 8.79 16.18
N MET A 79 -0.68 8.14 17.26
CA MET A 79 -1.57 7.55 18.27
C MET A 79 -2.43 8.61 18.98
N LYS A 80 -1.82 9.74 19.31
CA LYS A 80 -2.49 10.87 19.95
C LYS A 80 -3.56 11.51 19.04
N GLY A 81 -3.20 11.75 17.78
CA GLY A 81 -4.11 12.28 16.76
C GLY A 81 -5.32 11.38 16.52
N GLY A 82 -5.10 10.08 16.52
CA GLY A 82 -6.15 9.06 16.41
C GLY A 82 -6.91 8.80 17.73
N LYS A 83 -6.67 9.61 18.78
CA LYS A 83 -7.31 9.45 20.11
C LYS A 83 -7.13 8.05 20.68
N TYR A 84 -6.04 7.36 20.33
CA TYR A 84 -5.72 5.98 20.71
C TYR A 84 -6.75 4.94 20.22
N LEU A 85 -7.56 5.27 19.21
CA LEU A 85 -8.50 4.34 18.58
C LEU A 85 -7.89 3.59 17.39
N ASN A 86 -6.76 4.02 16.90
CA ASN A 86 -6.02 3.41 15.78
C ASN A 86 -5.29 2.13 16.23
N ASP A 87 -5.09 1.21 15.30
CA ASP A 87 -4.24 0.04 15.53
C ASP A 87 -2.79 0.48 15.74
N TRP A 88 -2.28 0.28 16.95
CA TRP A 88 -0.94 0.70 17.33
C TRP A 88 0.17 -0.04 16.55
N ARG A 89 -0.07 -1.29 16.13
CA ARG A 89 0.91 -2.08 15.38
C ARG A 89 1.09 -1.48 13.99
N MET A 90 -0.02 -1.16 13.33
CA MET A 90 0.00 -0.53 12.01
C MET A 90 0.56 0.89 12.08
N ALA A 91 0.20 1.67 13.08
CA ALA A 91 0.77 3.00 13.32
C ALA A 91 2.29 2.95 13.54
N ARG A 92 2.78 1.95 14.28
CA ARG A 92 4.21 1.74 14.49
C ARG A 92 4.94 1.37 13.18
N ILE A 93 4.42 0.40 12.43
CA ILE A 93 5.00 -0.01 11.15
C ILE A 93 5.06 1.20 10.21
N HIS A 94 3.97 1.96 10.12
CA HIS A 94 3.91 3.16 9.30
C HIS A 94 5.01 4.17 9.70
N ALA A 95 5.09 4.53 10.96
CA ALA A 95 6.06 5.50 11.44
C ALA A 95 7.53 5.04 11.22
N GLN A 96 7.81 3.75 11.41
CA GLN A 96 9.14 3.19 11.22
C GLN A 96 9.56 3.11 9.75
N GLN A 97 8.64 2.77 8.84
CA GLN A 97 8.95 2.56 7.43
C GLN A 97 8.78 3.82 6.57
N ALA A 98 8.06 4.83 7.04
CA ALA A 98 7.81 6.05 6.27
C ALA A 98 9.09 6.77 5.81
N PRO A 99 10.17 6.88 6.60
CA PRO A 99 11.41 7.49 6.14
C PRO A 99 11.99 6.81 4.90
N ASP A 100 12.13 5.49 4.93
CA ASP A 100 12.72 4.72 3.83
C ASP A 100 11.85 4.81 2.57
N LEU A 101 10.54 4.64 2.72
CA LEU A 101 9.59 4.74 1.62
C LEU A 101 9.56 6.16 1.01
N SER A 102 9.67 7.20 1.84
CA SER A 102 9.76 8.59 1.39
C SER A 102 11.01 8.82 0.55
N LEU A 103 12.17 8.32 0.98
CA LEU A 103 13.44 8.46 0.28
C LEU A 103 13.43 7.72 -1.06
N ILE A 104 12.89 6.50 -1.12
CA ILE A 104 12.77 5.73 -2.36
C ILE A 104 11.95 6.48 -3.41
N HIS A 105 10.84 7.11 -3.02
CA HIS A 105 9.96 7.83 -3.94
C HIS A 105 10.47 9.23 -4.33
N ILE A 106 11.28 9.86 -3.49
CA ILE A 106 11.80 11.22 -3.72
C ILE A 106 13.19 11.19 -4.35
N SER A 107 14.07 10.29 -3.89
CA SER A 107 15.48 10.24 -4.26
C SER A 107 15.78 9.37 -5.46
N GLU A 108 14.88 8.46 -5.82
CA GLU A 108 14.96 7.70 -7.06
C GLU A 108 13.85 8.15 -8.02
N PRO A 109 14.08 9.23 -8.79
CA PRO A 109 13.17 9.54 -9.88
C PRO A 109 13.17 8.35 -10.82
N THR A 110 11.98 7.81 -11.09
CA THR A 110 11.77 6.73 -12.04
C THR A 110 12.63 6.94 -13.27
N ARG A 111 13.67 6.13 -13.40
CA ARG A 111 14.43 6.08 -14.66
C ARG A 111 13.46 5.66 -15.75
N ARG A 112 13.27 6.56 -16.69
CA ARG A 112 12.56 6.29 -17.94
C ARG A 112 13.38 5.34 -18.80
#